data_f96172baba81f262bd04c27d55833180
#
_entry.id   f96172baba81f262bd04c27d55833180
#
_cell.length_a   1.000
_cell.length_b   1.000
_cell.length_c   1.000
_cell.angle_alpha   90.00
_cell.angle_beta   90.00
_cell.angle_gamma   90.00
#
_symmetry.space_group_name_H-M   'P 1'
#
loop_
_entity.id
_entity.type
_entity.pdbx_description
1 polymer ?
#
loop_
_entity_poly.entity_id
_entity_poly.type
_entity_poly.pdbx_seq_one_letter_code
_entity_poly.pdbx_strand_id
1 'polypeptide(L)'
;MSEHTPRAARSDLVADTALALLAERGMRGLTHRAVDETAGLPQGSTSNLARTRQALLELAVRRLADREARVLALEELPDPRGGLDSLVDGLALATHRALTRNRELTLARYELALEATRRPELRAYFDATGARFRDQLTTLVSAMGSTDPARHVLSLVAWADGLMFSCVAGSFGSQAPGLAEVRASLRELLDGMFGR
;
A
#
# COMPACT_ATOMS: atom_id res chain seq x y z
N MET A 1 -13.87 5.33 -34.98
CA MET A 1 -12.63 4.53 -34.86
C MET A 1 -12.41 4.30 -33.38
N SER A 2 -12.85 3.13 -32.87
CA SER A 2 -12.64 2.77 -31.44
C SER A 2 -11.20 2.28 -31.29
N GLU A 3 -10.35 3.06 -30.65
CA GLU A 3 -9.02 2.61 -30.26
C GLU A 3 -9.15 1.38 -29.37
N HIS A 4 -8.64 0.27 -29.84
CA HIS A 4 -8.64 -0.99 -29.13
C HIS A 4 -7.55 -0.91 -28.05
N THR A 5 -7.89 -0.35 -26.89
CA THR A 5 -6.98 -0.31 -25.73
C THR A 5 -6.55 -1.74 -25.39
N PRO A 6 -5.24 -2.06 -25.31
CA PRO A 6 -4.76 -3.39 -24.99
C PRO A 6 -5.41 -3.91 -23.70
N ARG A 7 -5.71 -5.23 -23.65
CA ARG A 7 -6.40 -5.87 -22.50
C ARG A 7 -5.71 -5.54 -21.16
N ALA A 8 -4.39 -5.49 -21.14
CA ALA A 8 -3.62 -5.12 -19.94
C ALA A 8 -3.92 -3.68 -19.48
N ALA A 9 -3.88 -2.69 -20.39
CA ALA A 9 -4.17 -1.29 -20.07
C ALA A 9 -5.61 -1.11 -19.57
N ARG A 10 -6.58 -1.88 -20.11
CA ARG A 10 -7.96 -1.85 -19.63
C ARG A 10 -8.10 -2.49 -18.25
N SER A 11 -7.38 -3.57 -17.97
CA SER A 11 -7.32 -4.18 -16.65
C SER A 11 -6.76 -3.22 -15.61
N ASP A 12 -5.70 -2.51 -15.94
CA ASP A 12 -5.09 -1.50 -15.09
C ASP A 12 -6.06 -0.34 -14.81
N LEU A 13 -6.76 0.15 -15.85
CA LEU A 13 -7.77 1.20 -15.69
C LEU A 13 -8.90 0.77 -14.74
N VAL A 14 -9.45 -0.43 -14.92
CA VAL A 14 -10.48 -0.99 -14.03
C VAL A 14 -9.98 -1.10 -12.61
N ALA A 15 -8.76 -1.58 -12.41
CA ALA A 15 -8.16 -1.74 -11.08
C ALA A 15 -7.87 -0.40 -10.41
N ASP A 16 -7.31 0.58 -11.13
CA ASP A 16 -7.08 1.94 -10.63
C ASP A 16 -8.40 2.63 -10.25
N THR A 17 -9.43 2.49 -11.09
CA THR A 17 -10.77 3.02 -10.79
C THR A 17 -11.39 2.34 -9.57
N ALA A 18 -11.19 1.04 -9.40
CA ALA A 18 -11.65 0.32 -8.21
C ALA A 18 -10.99 0.85 -6.94
N LEU A 19 -9.67 1.12 -6.96
CA LEU A 19 -8.95 1.73 -5.84
C LEU A 19 -9.44 3.16 -5.54
N ALA A 20 -9.69 3.97 -6.55
CA ALA A 20 -10.24 5.31 -6.37
C ALA A 20 -11.63 5.29 -5.74
N LEU A 21 -12.52 4.39 -6.20
CA LEU A 21 -13.85 4.21 -5.61
C LEU A 21 -13.80 3.71 -4.16
N LEU A 22 -12.86 2.83 -3.83
CA LEU A 22 -12.64 2.38 -2.46
C LEU A 22 -12.23 3.54 -1.56
N ALA A 23 -11.33 4.39 -2.03
CA ALA A 23 -10.88 5.55 -1.27
C ALA A 23 -11.99 6.61 -1.08
N GLU A 24 -12.80 6.87 -2.12
CA GLU A 24 -13.83 7.92 -2.12
C GLU A 24 -15.13 7.47 -1.46
N ARG A 25 -15.59 6.22 -1.75
CA ARG A 25 -16.95 5.74 -1.42
C ARG A 25 -16.95 4.49 -0.55
N GLY A 26 -15.76 4.01 -0.15
CA GLY A 26 -15.60 2.81 0.65
C GLY A 26 -16.06 1.53 -0.06
N MET A 27 -16.08 0.43 0.69
CA MET A 27 -16.41 -0.90 0.17
C MET A 27 -17.82 -1.00 -0.43
N ARG A 28 -18.79 -0.23 0.07
CA ARG A 28 -20.16 -0.22 -0.46
C ARG A 28 -20.26 0.47 -1.82
N GLY A 29 -19.41 1.46 -2.09
CA GLY A 29 -19.37 2.18 -3.35
C GLY A 29 -18.73 1.39 -4.49
N LEU A 30 -17.95 0.34 -4.18
CA LEU A 30 -17.32 -0.50 -5.18
C LEU A 30 -18.32 -1.49 -5.77
N THR A 31 -18.78 -1.24 -6.99
CA THR A 31 -19.60 -2.17 -7.79
C THR A 31 -19.06 -2.21 -9.22
N HIS A 32 -19.30 -3.31 -9.96
CA HIS A 32 -18.91 -3.39 -11.38
C HIS A 32 -19.46 -2.24 -12.21
N ARG A 33 -20.71 -1.87 -11.96
CA ARG A 33 -21.37 -0.75 -12.64
C ARG A 33 -20.69 0.59 -12.29
N ALA A 34 -20.41 0.85 -11.02
CA ALA A 34 -19.74 2.09 -10.60
C ALA A 34 -18.33 2.19 -11.22
N VAL A 35 -17.61 1.06 -11.34
CA VAL A 35 -16.30 1.04 -12.01
C VAL A 35 -16.45 1.36 -13.50
N ASP A 36 -17.40 0.74 -14.22
CA ASP A 36 -17.63 1.03 -15.63
C ASP A 36 -17.99 2.52 -15.83
N GLU A 37 -18.91 3.06 -15.04
CA GLU A 37 -19.36 4.46 -15.11
C GLU A 37 -18.20 5.43 -14.82
N THR A 38 -17.44 5.19 -13.76
CA THR A 38 -16.34 6.09 -13.34
C THR A 38 -15.15 6.01 -14.31
N ALA A 39 -14.87 4.83 -14.87
CA ALA A 39 -13.80 4.63 -15.85
C ALA A 39 -14.17 5.08 -17.29
N GLY A 40 -15.43 5.48 -17.52
CA GLY A 40 -15.92 5.81 -18.87
C GLY A 40 -15.97 4.61 -19.81
N LEU A 41 -16.17 3.40 -19.25
CA LEU A 41 -16.20 2.17 -20.02
C LEU A 41 -17.65 1.75 -20.36
N PRO A 42 -17.85 1.04 -21.47
CA PRO A 42 -19.15 0.42 -21.76
C PRO A 42 -19.60 -0.50 -20.64
N GLN A 43 -20.89 -0.52 -20.33
CA GLN A 43 -21.46 -1.37 -19.30
C GLN A 43 -21.11 -2.85 -19.54
N GLY A 44 -20.67 -3.55 -18.48
CA GLY A 44 -20.23 -4.93 -18.54
C GLY A 44 -18.73 -5.12 -18.81
N SER A 45 -17.98 -4.04 -19.09
CA SER A 45 -16.54 -4.12 -19.34
C SER A 45 -15.79 -4.69 -18.12
N THR A 46 -16.10 -4.20 -16.93
CA THR A 46 -15.54 -4.71 -15.66
C THR A 46 -15.91 -6.17 -15.44
N SER A 47 -17.15 -6.55 -15.70
CA SER A 47 -17.60 -7.96 -15.57
C SER A 47 -16.90 -8.93 -16.53
N ASN A 48 -16.45 -8.44 -17.69
CA ASN A 48 -15.66 -9.23 -18.64
C ASN A 48 -14.23 -9.50 -18.14
N LEU A 49 -13.68 -8.62 -17.28
CA LEU A 49 -12.34 -8.75 -16.70
C LEU A 49 -12.37 -9.48 -15.34
N ALA A 50 -13.36 -9.16 -14.53
CA ALA A 50 -13.56 -9.69 -13.18
C ALA A 50 -15.03 -10.06 -13.00
N ARG A 51 -15.40 -11.32 -13.26
CA ARG A 51 -16.80 -11.77 -13.31
C ARG A 51 -17.52 -11.71 -11.97
N THR A 52 -16.79 -11.81 -10.88
CA THR A 52 -17.34 -11.83 -9.52
C THR A 52 -16.82 -10.66 -8.71
N ARG A 53 -17.53 -10.30 -7.63
CA ARG A 53 -17.03 -9.31 -6.67
C ARG A 53 -15.67 -9.73 -6.10
N GLN A 54 -15.47 -11.01 -5.83
CA GLN A 54 -14.19 -11.54 -5.36
C GLN A 54 -13.08 -11.27 -6.37
N ALA A 55 -13.27 -11.59 -7.63
CA ALA A 55 -12.29 -11.33 -8.69
C ALA A 55 -11.97 -9.83 -8.85
N LEU A 56 -12.96 -8.94 -8.65
CA LEU A 56 -12.74 -7.50 -8.68
C LEU A 56 -11.89 -7.03 -7.49
N LEU A 57 -12.12 -7.58 -6.29
CA LEU A 57 -11.32 -7.28 -5.10
C LEU A 57 -9.89 -7.79 -5.25
N GLU A 58 -9.68 -9.00 -5.78
CA GLU A 58 -8.34 -9.53 -6.05
C GLU A 58 -7.59 -8.69 -7.08
N LEU A 59 -8.29 -8.21 -8.11
CA LEU A 59 -7.72 -7.29 -9.09
C LEU A 59 -7.28 -5.98 -8.42
N ALA A 60 -8.10 -5.43 -7.53
CA ALA A 60 -7.77 -4.23 -6.76
C ALA A 60 -6.58 -4.45 -5.81
N VAL A 61 -6.52 -5.59 -5.09
CA VAL A 61 -5.38 -5.93 -4.21
C VAL A 61 -4.08 -6.07 -5.00
N ARG A 62 -4.12 -6.72 -6.17
CA ARG A 62 -2.94 -6.83 -7.05
C ARG A 62 -2.44 -5.45 -7.47
N ARG A 63 -3.36 -4.60 -7.92
CA ARG A 63 -3.02 -3.24 -8.36
C ARG A 63 -2.50 -2.38 -7.21
N LEU A 64 -3.10 -2.51 -6.02
CA LEU A 64 -2.61 -1.87 -4.80
C LEU A 64 -1.13 -2.20 -4.57
N ALA A 65 -0.78 -3.49 -4.59
CA ALA A 65 0.59 -3.93 -4.39
C ALA A 65 1.56 -3.41 -5.45
N ASP A 66 1.16 -3.41 -6.72
CA ASP A 66 1.98 -2.86 -7.81
C ASP A 66 2.20 -1.35 -7.63
N ARG A 67 1.19 -0.62 -7.16
CA ARG A 67 1.32 0.81 -6.88
C ARG A 67 2.14 1.10 -5.64
N GLU A 68 1.96 0.34 -4.57
CA GLU A 68 2.75 0.45 -3.35
C GLU A 68 4.23 0.14 -3.62
N ALA A 69 4.52 -0.89 -4.42
CA ALA A 69 5.89 -1.18 -4.83
C ALA A 69 6.57 -0.01 -5.56
N ARG A 70 5.80 0.77 -6.35
CA ARG A 70 6.32 2.00 -7.00
C ARG A 70 6.49 3.16 -6.02
N VAL A 71 5.62 3.29 -5.01
CA VAL A 71 5.78 4.30 -3.93
C VAL A 71 7.06 4.04 -3.14
N LEU A 72 7.34 2.76 -2.94
CA LEU A 72 8.56 2.24 -2.33
C LEU A 72 9.73 2.14 -3.33
N ALA A 73 9.54 2.64 -4.59
CA ALA A 73 10.47 2.40 -5.69
C ALA A 73 11.91 2.53 -5.24
N LEU A 74 12.56 1.37 -5.19
CA LEU A 74 13.93 1.17 -4.70
C LEU A 74 14.95 2.01 -5.48
N GLU A 75 14.59 2.46 -6.68
CA GLU A 75 15.43 3.32 -7.54
C GLU A 75 15.64 4.73 -7.00
N GLU A 76 14.72 5.20 -6.13
CA GLU A 76 14.82 6.51 -5.47
C GLU A 76 15.12 6.40 -3.97
N LEU A 77 15.22 5.16 -3.43
CA LEU A 77 15.63 4.94 -2.06
C LEU A 77 17.15 4.99 -1.97
N PRO A 78 17.69 5.59 -0.90
CA PRO A 78 19.11 5.55 -0.64
C PRO A 78 19.65 4.12 -0.64
N ASP A 79 20.91 3.95 -1.09
CA ASP A 79 21.54 2.62 -1.17
C ASP A 79 21.45 1.90 0.19
N PRO A 80 20.89 0.68 0.23
CA PRO A 80 20.84 -0.12 1.46
C PRO A 80 22.21 -0.33 2.12
N ARG A 81 23.31 -0.20 1.34
CA ARG A 81 24.68 -0.25 1.84
C ARG A 81 25.09 0.97 2.66
N GLY A 82 24.32 2.05 2.60
CA GLY A 82 24.52 3.26 3.41
C GLY A 82 24.19 3.07 4.92
N GLY A 83 23.87 1.85 5.32
CA GLY A 83 23.61 1.52 6.72
C GLY A 83 22.27 2.05 7.25
N LEU A 84 22.22 2.29 8.57
CA LEU A 84 20.99 2.70 9.25
C LEU A 84 20.42 4.03 8.73
N ASP A 85 21.30 4.98 8.37
CA ASP A 85 20.87 6.28 7.84
C ASP A 85 20.08 6.12 6.54
N SER A 86 20.58 5.29 5.61
CA SER A 86 19.89 5.02 4.36
C SER A 86 18.56 4.30 4.57
N LEU A 87 18.48 3.37 5.53
CA LEU A 87 17.21 2.71 5.86
C LEU A 87 16.20 3.72 6.40
N VAL A 88 16.63 4.59 7.35
CA VAL A 88 15.78 5.66 7.89
C VAL A 88 15.27 6.57 6.78
N ASP A 89 16.17 7.04 5.92
CA ASP A 89 15.81 7.96 4.83
C ASP A 89 14.83 7.34 3.86
N GLY A 90 15.06 6.09 3.45
CA GLY A 90 14.19 5.35 2.54
C GLY A 90 12.81 5.10 3.12
N LEU A 91 12.73 4.57 4.33
CA LEU A 91 11.45 4.27 4.99
C LEU A 91 10.68 5.54 5.35
N ALA A 92 11.37 6.62 5.80
CA ALA A 92 10.74 7.90 6.07
C ALA A 92 10.15 8.52 4.79
N LEU A 93 10.89 8.48 3.68
CA LEU A 93 10.41 8.96 2.39
C LEU A 93 9.19 8.16 1.90
N ALA A 94 9.23 6.83 1.99
CA ALA A 94 8.12 5.96 1.62
C ALA A 94 6.86 6.26 2.46
N THR A 95 7.02 6.34 3.79
CA THR A 95 5.92 6.66 4.72
C THR A 95 5.36 8.06 4.44
N HIS A 96 6.19 9.06 4.27
CA HIS A 96 5.76 10.43 3.96
C HIS A 96 5.02 10.50 2.60
N ARG A 97 5.47 9.76 1.57
CA ARG A 97 4.77 9.65 0.28
C ARG A 97 3.39 9.00 0.43
N ALA A 98 3.27 7.97 1.26
CA ALA A 98 1.99 7.32 1.55
C ALA A 98 1.01 8.29 2.24
N LEU A 99 1.49 9.15 3.13
CA LEU A 99 0.69 10.13 3.85
C LEU A 99 0.25 11.32 2.98
N THR A 100 1.04 11.69 1.97
CA THR A 100 0.85 12.90 1.17
C THR A 100 0.34 12.59 -0.24
N ARG A 101 1.23 12.17 -1.12
CA ARG A 101 0.93 11.95 -2.55
C ARG A 101 0.04 10.74 -2.83
N ASN A 102 0.04 9.77 -1.90
CA ASN A 102 -0.67 8.49 -2.08
C ASN A 102 -1.73 8.25 -0.99
N ARG A 103 -2.28 9.31 -0.41
CA ARG A 103 -3.28 9.24 0.66
C ARG A 103 -4.50 8.39 0.26
N GLU A 104 -4.99 8.54 -0.96
CA GLU A 104 -6.11 7.75 -1.49
C GLU A 104 -5.76 6.26 -1.60
N LEU A 105 -4.52 5.94 -2.01
CA LEU A 105 -4.05 4.56 -2.08
C LEU A 105 -4.01 3.93 -0.67
N THR A 106 -3.58 4.69 0.32
CA THR A 106 -3.54 4.26 1.73
C THR A 106 -4.97 4.02 2.26
N LEU A 107 -5.95 4.87 1.93
CA LEU A 107 -7.36 4.64 2.27
C LEU A 107 -7.90 3.34 1.64
N ALA A 108 -7.66 3.15 0.33
CA ALA A 108 -8.08 1.94 -0.36
C ALA A 108 -7.44 0.67 0.25
N ARG A 109 -6.17 0.75 0.69
CA ARG A 109 -5.49 -0.31 1.43
C ARG A 109 -6.26 -0.71 2.69
N TYR A 110 -6.67 0.26 3.51
CA TYR A 110 -7.39 -0.03 4.75
C TYR A 110 -8.79 -0.61 4.49
N GLU A 111 -9.51 -0.12 3.49
CA GLU A 111 -10.80 -0.71 3.06
C GLU A 111 -10.63 -2.18 2.67
N LEU A 112 -9.61 -2.50 1.86
CA LEU A 112 -9.33 -3.88 1.43
C LEU A 112 -8.85 -4.75 2.59
N ALA A 113 -8.00 -4.24 3.49
CA ALA A 113 -7.52 -4.97 4.65
C ALA A 113 -8.65 -5.35 5.61
N LEU A 114 -9.58 -4.42 5.87
CA LEU A 114 -10.77 -4.66 6.71
C LEU A 114 -11.74 -5.64 6.04
N GLU A 115 -11.95 -5.55 4.73
CA GLU A 115 -12.78 -6.53 4.00
C GLU A 115 -12.16 -7.91 4.01
N ALA A 116 -10.83 -8.02 3.91
CA ALA A 116 -10.09 -9.28 3.98
C ALA A 116 -10.29 -10.03 5.31
N THR A 117 -10.56 -9.32 6.42
CA THR A 117 -10.87 -9.98 7.71
C THR A 117 -12.15 -10.82 7.67
N ARG A 118 -13.05 -10.53 6.72
CA ARG A 118 -14.35 -11.21 6.56
C ARG A 118 -14.38 -12.20 5.39
N ARG A 119 -13.29 -12.25 4.60
CA ARG A 119 -13.18 -13.06 3.38
C ARG A 119 -11.86 -13.86 3.39
N PRO A 120 -11.88 -15.14 3.80
CA PRO A 120 -10.65 -15.94 3.91
C PRO A 120 -9.83 -16.00 2.61
N GLU A 121 -10.49 -16.10 1.45
CA GLU A 121 -9.82 -16.13 0.14
C GLU A 121 -9.12 -14.80 -0.17
N LEU A 122 -9.79 -13.67 0.10
CA LEU A 122 -9.19 -12.34 -0.06
C LEU A 122 -8.05 -12.13 0.95
N ARG A 123 -8.20 -12.64 2.18
CA ARG A 123 -7.17 -12.59 3.21
C ARG A 123 -5.91 -13.33 2.78
N ALA A 124 -6.04 -14.56 2.31
CA ALA A 124 -4.91 -15.34 1.80
C ALA A 124 -4.18 -14.61 0.67
N TYR A 125 -4.94 -14.01 -0.25
CA TYR A 125 -4.38 -13.23 -1.34
C TYR A 125 -3.66 -11.96 -0.86
N PHE A 126 -4.26 -11.22 0.05
CA PHE A 126 -3.69 -10.01 0.64
C PHE A 126 -2.39 -10.32 1.41
N ASP A 127 -2.38 -11.39 2.19
CA ASP A 127 -1.21 -11.84 2.96
C ASP A 127 -0.06 -12.28 2.06
N ALA A 128 -0.34 -13.05 1.01
CA ALA A 128 0.66 -13.48 0.03
C ALA A 128 1.30 -12.28 -0.70
N THR A 129 0.49 -11.28 -1.02
CA THR A 129 0.97 -10.05 -1.67
C THR A 129 1.85 -9.22 -0.73
N GLY A 130 1.48 -9.11 0.55
CA GLY A 130 2.26 -8.40 1.58
C GLY A 130 3.53 -9.13 2.02
N ALA A 131 3.63 -10.45 1.82
CA ALA A 131 4.77 -11.26 2.24
C ALA A 131 6.09 -10.75 1.61
N ARG A 132 6.07 -10.43 0.32
CA ARG A 132 7.26 -9.92 -0.39
C ARG A 132 7.88 -8.69 0.27
N PHE A 133 7.04 -7.76 0.69
CA PHE A 133 7.51 -6.56 1.40
C PHE A 133 8.14 -6.89 2.75
N ARG A 134 7.50 -7.78 3.52
CA ARG A 134 8.04 -8.22 4.82
C ARG A 134 9.36 -8.96 4.66
N ASP A 135 9.50 -9.80 3.64
CA ASP A 135 10.74 -10.55 3.36
C ASP A 135 11.89 -9.59 3.01
N GLN A 136 11.62 -8.56 2.21
CA GLN A 136 12.60 -7.52 1.90
C GLN A 136 13.03 -6.75 3.16
N LEU A 137 12.09 -6.32 3.98
CA LEU A 137 12.41 -5.67 5.26
C LEU A 137 13.21 -6.58 6.18
N THR A 138 12.85 -7.87 6.26
CA THR A 138 13.57 -8.85 7.08
C THR A 138 15.02 -8.97 6.62
N THR A 139 15.25 -9.01 5.32
CA THR A 139 16.60 -9.04 4.75
C THR A 139 17.39 -7.77 5.13
N LEU A 140 16.77 -6.59 5.01
CA LEU A 140 17.40 -5.31 5.31
C LEU A 140 17.77 -5.21 6.80
N VAL A 141 16.85 -5.48 7.72
CA VAL A 141 17.12 -5.37 9.16
C VAL A 141 18.13 -6.42 9.63
N SER A 142 18.13 -7.62 9.02
CA SER A 142 19.15 -8.65 9.29
C SER A 142 20.54 -8.20 8.86
N ALA A 143 20.67 -7.61 7.68
CA ALA A 143 21.94 -7.07 7.17
C ALA A 143 22.49 -5.95 8.06
N MET A 144 21.64 -5.26 8.81
CA MET A 144 22.03 -4.23 9.78
C MET A 144 22.39 -4.75 11.17
N GLY A 145 22.40 -6.06 11.36
CA GLY A 145 22.75 -6.68 12.63
C GLY A 145 21.60 -6.82 13.63
N SER A 146 20.34 -6.86 13.13
CA SER A 146 19.19 -7.15 13.97
C SER A 146 19.36 -8.49 14.69
N THR A 147 19.18 -8.50 16.00
CA THR A 147 19.23 -9.73 16.83
C THR A 147 17.90 -10.49 16.80
N ASP A 148 16.82 -9.83 16.38
CA ASP A 148 15.47 -10.42 16.23
C ASP A 148 14.75 -9.77 15.04
N PRO A 149 15.10 -10.16 13.80
CA PRO A 149 14.55 -9.54 12.59
C PRO A 149 13.03 -9.61 12.50
N ALA A 150 12.42 -10.72 12.92
CA ALA A 150 10.97 -10.89 12.86
C ALA A 150 10.23 -9.88 13.74
N ARG A 151 10.68 -9.70 14.98
CA ARG A 151 10.11 -8.73 15.92
C ARG A 151 10.36 -7.30 15.46
N HIS A 152 11.56 -6.99 14.97
CA HIS A 152 11.88 -5.65 14.46
C HIS A 152 11.07 -5.28 13.24
N VAL A 153 10.87 -6.21 12.29
CA VAL A 153 9.99 -5.98 11.13
C VAL A 153 8.54 -5.75 11.57
N LEU A 154 8.02 -6.55 12.49
CA LEU A 154 6.68 -6.34 13.04
C LEU A 154 6.54 -4.94 13.66
N SER A 155 7.51 -4.52 14.45
CA SER A 155 7.50 -3.21 15.10
C SER A 155 7.57 -2.05 14.08
N LEU A 156 8.39 -2.19 13.04
CA LEU A 156 8.48 -1.21 11.94
C LEU A 156 7.17 -1.08 11.17
N VAL A 157 6.58 -2.23 10.80
CA VAL A 157 5.29 -2.25 10.08
C VAL A 157 4.19 -1.68 10.96
N ALA A 158 4.12 -2.08 12.24
CA ALA A 158 3.12 -1.56 13.18
C ALA A 158 3.25 -0.05 13.41
N TRP A 159 4.48 0.48 13.51
CA TRP A 159 4.73 1.91 13.62
C TRP A 159 4.26 2.65 12.35
N ALA A 160 4.65 2.18 11.16
CA ALA A 160 4.27 2.80 9.90
C ALA A 160 2.75 2.76 9.68
N ASP A 161 2.12 1.60 9.88
CA ASP A 161 0.66 1.44 9.77
C ASP A 161 -0.07 2.32 10.80
N GLY A 162 0.42 2.38 12.04
CA GLY A 162 -0.16 3.22 13.09
C GLY A 162 -0.10 4.72 12.73
N LEU A 163 1.05 5.20 12.26
CA LEU A 163 1.22 6.58 11.82
C LEU A 163 0.33 6.88 10.60
N MET A 164 0.35 6.03 9.58
CA MET A 164 -0.47 6.20 8.39
C MET A 164 -1.96 6.19 8.73
N PHE A 165 -2.42 5.23 9.52
CA PHE A 165 -3.83 5.16 9.93
C PHE A 165 -4.24 6.41 10.72
N SER A 166 -3.45 6.83 11.70
CA SER A 166 -3.73 8.00 12.55
C SER A 166 -3.89 9.28 11.73
N CYS A 167 -3.05 9.46 10.68
CA CYS A 167 -3.07 10.65 9.83
C CYS A 167 -4.11 10.56 8.69
N VAL A 168 -4.44 9.37 8.20
CA VAL A 168 -5.31 9.21 7.01
C VAL A 168 -6.77 9.02 7.41
N ALA A 169 -7.03 8.24 8.47
CA ALA A 169 -8.38 7.85 8.91
C ALA A 169 -8.63 8.10 10.40
N GLY A 170 -7.59 8.36 11.19
CA GLY A 170 -7.68 8.56 12.63
C GLY A 170 -7.77 10.04 13.04
N SER A 171 -7.44 10.30 14.31
CA SER A 171 -7.62 11.61 14.97
C SER A 171 -6.62 12.70 14.55
N PHE A 172 -5.56 12.35 13.82
CA PHE A 172 -4.58 13.30 13.28
C PHE A 172 -4.79 13.61 11.79
N GLY A 173 -5.98 13.38 11.25
CA GLY A 173 -6.31 13.43 9.82
C GLY A 173 -6.11 14.77 9.12
N SER A 174 -5.88 15.86 9.83
CA SER A 174 -5.68 17.20 9.25
C SER A 174 -4.19 17.61 9.11
N GLN A 175 -3.26 16.85 9.69
CA GLN A 175 -1.84 17.24 9.74
C GLN A 175 -0.95 16.00 9.53
N ALA A 176 -0.65 15.71 8.27
CA ALA A 176 0.42 14.74 8.00
C ALA A 176 1.76 15.35 8.44
N PRO A 177 2.59 14.61 9.21
CA PRO A 177 3.90 15.08 9.62
C PRO A 177 4.79 15.33 8.40
N GLY A 178 5.67 16.34 8.49
CA GLY A 178 6.67 16.60 7.48
C GLY A 178 7.70 15.47 7.39
N LEU A 179 8.43 15.39 6.27
CA LEU A 179 9.44 14.35 6.06
C LEU A 179 10.49 14.30 7.18
N ALA A 180 10.92 15.48 7.68
CA ALA A 180 11.90 15.57 8.77
C ALA A 180 11.37 14.98 10.08
N GLU A 181 10.08 15.17 10.39
CA GLU A 181 9.44 14.63 11.59
C GLU A 181 9.27 13.10 11.48
N VAL A 182 8.85 12.60 10.33
CA VAL A 182 8.78 11.15 10.06
C VAL A 182 10.15 10.51 10.20
N ARG A 183 11.20 11.17 9.65
CA ARG A 183 12.58 10.72 9.75
C ARG A 183 13.08 10.66 11.19
N ALA A 184 12.84 11.70 11.98
CA ALA A 184 13.25 11.76 13.39
C ALA A 184 12.57 10.64 14.21
N SER A 185 11.26 10.49 14.09
CA SER A 185 10.51 9.45 14.81
C SER A 185 10.94 8.03 14.42
N LEU A 186 11.20 7.80 13.12
CA LEU A 186 11.71 6.50 12.67
C LEU A 186 13.14 6.24 13.16
N ARG A 187 13.98 7.27 13.23
CA ARG A 187 15.33 7.19 13.79
C ARG A 187 15.28 6.75 15.26
N GLU A 188 14.49 7.42 16.09
CA GLU A 188 14.30 7.07 17.49
C GLU A 188 13.87 5.61 17.67
N LEU A 189 12.91 5.15 16.84
CA LEU A 189 12.45 3.76 16.87
C LEU A 189 13.59 2.79 16.54
N LEU A 190 14.34 3.03 15.48
CA LEU A 190 15.42 2.14 15.03
C LEU A 190 16.63 2.18 15.98
N ASP A 191 17.00 3.33 16.51
CA ASP A 191 18.08 3.43 17.52
C ASP A 191 17.71 2.62 18.77
N GLY A 192 16.46 2.70 19.24
CA GLY A 192 15.97 1.87 20.33
C GLY A 192 15.97 0.37 20.02
N MET A 193 15.66 -0.03 18.77
CA MET A 193 15.68 -1.43 18.35
C MET A 193 17.09 -2.02 18.27
N PHE A 194 18.06 -1.20 17.84
CA PHE A 194 19.45 -1.65 17.65
C PHE A 194 20.36 -1.34 18.85
N GLY A 195 19.82 -0.77 19.93
CA GLY A 195 20.57 -0.46 21.16
C GLY A 195 21.64 0.60 20.95
N ARG A 196 21.34 1.60 20.14
CA ARG A 196 22.25 2.72 19.81
C ARG A 196 21.82 4.00 20.49
#